data_29b616338319f82db198ac2652624eba
#
_entry.id   29b616338319f82db198ac2652624eba
#
_cell.length_a   1.000
_cell.length_b   1.000
_cell.length_c   1.000
_cell.angle_alpha   90.00
_cell.angle_beta   90.00
_cell.angle_gamma   90.00
#
_symmetry.space_group_name_H-M   'P 1'
#
loop_
_entity.id
_entity.type
_entity.pdbx_description
1 polymer ?
#
loop_
_entity_poly.entity_id
_entity_poly.type
_entity_poly.pdbx_seq_one_letter_code
_entity_poly.pdbx_strand_id
1 'polypeptide(L)'
;MIGVDGGTESLRAFVFDLEGRQRGSHATAYKTDFPQPSWAEQDPEDWWQALGASVKAALAEANVAAQEVLALCVDTTCCSVVTLERDGRPLRPAMIWMDVRSAQQADAIATTKDPTLRVNGGGSGPVSAEWMIPKARWIKEKQRELFDRAQKLGEYQDYINLRLTGRWVGSLNNMSVRWHHQTDHGGRPVSLLRTLVLEDLLEKWPMEVIAPGQVIGPLTKAAAEHLGLTTDIPVVQGGADAFIGMIGLGVTEPGEMALITGSSHLHLGVAAKPVHKPGIWGTYMDAVYPGKAIIEGGQTSTGSVIAWFKRNFAPDTSFEELNAGASALEPGAEGLVVLDHFQGNRTPYTDAASRGAITGLTLKHTASHVFRAIMESICLGTRLIIDSFGEAFSAKRIVVAGGATNSPLWLQIHADTIGVPLELTEVPDAPALGCAILAAYGTGRFATIEEGCKAMVRRHTIIEPDRRRTQLYEREVYPRYGALYGALKSVRDVR
;
A
#
# COMPACT_ATOMS: atom_id res chain seq x y z
N MET A 1 -13.23 -20.06 -0.28
CA MET A 1 -11.89 -19.50 -0.04
C MET A 1 -11.92 -18.60 1.16
N ILE A 2 -10.88 -18.65 2.00
CA ILE A 2 -10.70 -17.67 3.08
C ILE A 2 -9.63 -16.69 2.66
N GLY A 3 -9.98 -15.41 2.58
CA GLY A 3 -9.07 -14.29 2.43
C GLY A 3 -8.97 -13.51 3.73
N VAL A 4 -7.76 -13.19 4.16
CA VAL A 4 -7.52 -12.50 5.43
C VAL A 4 -6.65 -11.28 5.19
N ASP A 5 -7.05 -10.15 5.74
CA ASP A 5 -6.29 -8.90 5.76
C ASP A 5 -5.84 -8.58 7.20
N GLY A 6 -4.53 -8.66 7.42
CA GLY A 6 -3.86 -8.25 8.65
C GLY A 6 -3.51 -6.76 8.65
N GLY A 7 -4.51 -5.91 8.85
CA GLY A 7 -4.37 -4.45 8.86
C GLY A 7 -3.66 -3.90 10.10
N THR A 8 -3.64 -2.58 10.26
CA THR A 8 -2.95 -1.90 11.37
C THR A 8 -3.70 -2.00 12.70
N GLU A 9 -5.03 -1.88 12.70
CA GLU A 9 -5.84 -1.81 13.92
C GLU A 9 -6.64 -3.08 14.18
N SER A 10 -6.76 -3.94 13.16
CA SER A 10 -7.54 -5.18 13.23
C SER A 10 -7.10 -6.16 12.15
N LEU A 11 -7.34 -7.44 12.40
CA LEU A 11 -7.29 -8.49 11.39
C LEU A 11 -8.71 -8.83 10.97
N ARG A 12 -8.94 -8.89 9.66
CA ARG A 12 -10.25 -9.14 9.05
C ARG A 12 -10.19 -10.43 8.26
N ALA A 13 -11.09 -11.36 8.53
CA ALA A 13 -11.24 -12.58 7.76
C ALA A 13 -12.55 -12.56 6.99
N PHE A 14 -12.50 -13.04 5.75
CA PHE A 14 -13.65 -13.12 4.84
C PHE A 14 -13.73 -14.52 4.25
N VAL A 15 -14.95 -15.01 4.09
CA VAL A 15 -15.26 -16.22 3.34
C VAL A 15 -15.88 -15.83 2.01
N PHE A 16 -15.22 -16.21 0.91
CA PHE A 16 -15.69 -15.95 -0.46
C PHE A 16 -16.03 -17.26 -1.19
N ASP A 17 -17.06 -17.21 -2.03
CA ASP A 17 -17.28 -18.24 -3.06
C ASP A 17 -16.38 -17.99 -4.29
N LEU A 18 -16.41 -18.90 -5.26
CA LEU A 18 -15.59 -18.79 -6.47
C LEU A 18 -16.09 -17.74 -7.47
N GLU A 19 -17.23 -17.13 -7.22
CA GLU A 19 -17.74 -15.97 -7.93
C GLU A 19 -17.42 -14.64 -7.23
N GLY A 20 -16.60 -14.67 -6.16
CA GLY A 20 -16.18 -13.49 -5.40
C GLY A 20 -17.27 -12.89 -4.50
N ARG A 21 -18.36 -13.62 -4.23
CA ARG A 21 -19.37 -13.14 -3.29
C ARG A 21 -18.91 -13.40 -1.87
N GLN A 22 -18.94 -12.36 -1.06
CA GLN A 22 -18.74 -12.50 0.38
C GLN A 22 -19.88 -13.32 0.98
N ARG A 23 -19.54 -14.37 1.73
CA ARG A 23 -20.48 -15.25 2.42
C ARG A 23 -20.53 -14.97 3.89
N GLY A 24 -19.44 -14.51 4.47
CA GLY A 24 -19.31 -14.08 5.85
C GLY A 24 -17.99 -13.35 6.08
N SER A 25 -17.91 -12.55 7.14
CA SER A 25 -16.73 -11.78 7.51
C SER A 25 -16.70 -11.52 9.01
N HIS A 26 -15.49 -11.28 9.53
CA HIS A 26 -15.33 -10.81 10.90
C HIS A 26 -14.03 -10.04 11.05
N ALA A 27 -14.05 -9.01 11.89
CA ALA A 27 -12.90 -8.20 12.25
C ALA A 27 -12.62 -8.33 13.75
N THR A 28 -11.37 -8.61 14.11
CA THR A 28 -10.90 -8.62 15.50
C THR A 28 -9.83 -7.56 15.68
N ALA A 29 -10.10 -6.58 16.53
CA ALA A 29 -9.16 -5.50 16.82
C ALA A 29 -8.03 -5.98 17.73
N TYR A 30 -6.87 -5.32 17.62
CA TYR A 30 -5.72 -5.45 18.52
C TYR A 30 -5.08 -4.09 18.78
N LYS A 31 -4.25 -4.05 19.81
CA LYS A 31 -3.71 -2.81 20.35
C LYS A 31 -2.39 -2.43 19.66
N THR A 32 -2.21 -1.13 19.42
CA THR A 32 -0.91 -0.54 19.13
C THR A 32 -0.42 0.22 20.36
N ASP A 33 0.79 -0.05 20.79
CA ASP A 33 1.46 0.67 21.84
C ASP A 33 2.46 1.70 21.28
N PHE A 34 2.50 2.88 21.90
CA PHE A 34 3.41 3.96 21.55
C PHE A 34 4.33 4.25 22.74
N PRO A 35 5.37 3.40 22.99
CA PRO A 35 6.19 3.50 24.20
C PRO A 35 7.00 4.80 24.32
N GLN A 36 7.37 5.40 23.18
CA GLN A 36 8.11 6.66 23.07
C GLN A 36 7.68 7.41 21.82
N PRO A 37 7.97 8.71 21.69
CA PRO A 37 7.77 9.42 20.42
C PRO A 37 8.47 8.69 19.25
N SER A 38 7.79 8.57 18.15
CA SER A 38 8.25 7.86 16.93
C SER A 38 8.32 6.32 17.03
N TRP A 39 7.93 5.74 18.15
CA TRP A 39 7.86 4.30 18.34
C TRP A 39 6.42 3.82 18.22
N ALA A 40 6.23 2.71 17.52
CA ALA A 40 4.93 2.04 17.38
C ALA A 40 5.13 0.52 17.38
N GLU A 41 4.52 -0.15 18.33
CA GLU A 41 4.75 -1.58 18.59
C GLU A 41 3.43 -2.34 18.74
N GLN A 42 3.45 -3.62 18.33
CA GLN A 42 2.33 -4.57 18.54
C GLN A 42 2.87 -5.91 19.00
N ASP A 43 2.09 -6.62 19.81
CA ASP A 43 2.41 -8.01 20.16
C ASP A 43 2.05 -8.94 19.00
N PRO A 44 3.00 -9.71 18.41
CA PRO A 44 2.67 -10.67 17.37
C PRO A 44 1.69 -11.76 17.79
N GLU A 45 1.57 -12.04 19.09
CA GLU A 45 0.59 -13.01 19.59
C GLU A 45 -0.84 -12.47 19.47
N ASP A 46 -1.06 -11.15 19.61
CA ASP A 46 -2.37 -10.54 19.38
C ASP A 46 -2.84 -10.75 17.93
N TRP A 47 -1.93 -10.68 16.94
CA TRP A 47 -2.25 -10.98 15.54
C TRP A 47 -2.72 -12.43 15.36
N TRP A 48 -2.03 -13.37 16.04
CA TRP A 48 -2.39 -14.77 15.98
C TRP A 48 -3.75 -15.03 16.60
N GLN A 49 -4.02 -14.46 17.77
CA GLN A 49 -5.32 -14.61 18.44
C GLN A 49 -6.44 -13.97 17.60
N ALA A 50 -6.20 -12.80 17.03
CA ALA A 50 -7.16 -12.13 16.14
C ALA A 50 -7.46 -12.98 14.88
N LEU A 51 -6.45 -13.63 14.30
CA LEU A 51 -6.62 -14.52 13.15
C LEU A 51 -7.56 -15.69 13.51
N GLY A 52 -7.32 -16.34 14.63
CA GLY A 52 -8.18 -17.45 15.09
C GLY A 52 -9.62 -17.04 15.37
N ALA A 53 -9.79 -15.89 16.03
CA ALA A 53 -11.11 -15.35 16.34
C ALA A 53 -11.87 -14.95 15.06
N SER A 54 -11.20 -14.21 14.15
CA SER A 54 -11.83 -13.71 12.92
C SER A 54 -12.23 -14.84 11.97
N VAL A 55 -11.35 -15.84 11.77
CA VAL A 55 -11.66 -16.98 10.88
C VAL A 55 -12.84 -17.79 11.40
N LYS A 56 -12.87 -18.13 12.70
CA LYS A 56 -14.00 -18.87 13.29
C LYS A 56 -15.32 -18.12 13.16
N ALA A 57 -15.31 -16.82 13.45
CA ALA A 57 -16.52 -16.00 13.39
C ALA A 57 -17.01 -15.82 11.94
N ALA A 58 -16.10 -15.61 10.99
CA ALA A 58 -16.44 -15.48 9.57
C ALA A 58 -17.03 -16.80 9.00
N LEU A 59 -16.51 -17.97 9.40
CA LEU A 59 -17.06 -19.27 9.02
C LEU A 59 -18.46 -19.49 9.60
N ALA A 60 -18.67 -19.11 10.86
CA ALA A 60 -19.96 -19.22 11.51
C ALA A 60 -21.01 -18.31 10.83
N GLU A 61 -20.66 -17.07 10.50
CA GLU A 61 -21.52 -16.15 9.76
C GLU A 61 -21.84 -16.69 8.35
N ALA A 62 -20.83 -17.24 7.67
CA ALA A 62 -20.99 -17.82 6.34
C ALA A 62 -21.83 -19.13 6.36
N ASN A 63 -22.01 -19.74 7.51
CA ASN A 63 -22.56 -21.09 7.68
C ASN A 63 -21.82 -22.12 6.80
N VAL A 64 -20.48 -22.08 6.80
CA VAL A 64 -19.59 -22.95 6.03
C VAL A 64 -18.84 -23.87 6.99
N ALA A 65 -18.91 -25.18 6.71
CA ALA A 65 -18.16 -26.17 7.50
C ALA A 65 -16.66 -26.14 7.14
N ALA A 66 -15.81 -26.53 8.09
CA ALA A 66 -14.35 -26.55 7.88
C ALA A 66 -13.91 -27.35 6.65
N GLN A 67 -14.61 -28.45 6.35
CA GLN A 67 -14.34 -29.34 5.21
C GLN A 67 -14.71 -28.73 3.86
N GLU A 68 -15.49 -27.65 3.83
CA GLU A 68 -15.86 -26.94 2.59
C GLU A 68 -14.85 -25.84 2.23
N VAL A 69 -13.90 -25.54 3.14
CA VAL A 69 -12.85 -24.57 2.91
C VAL A 69 -11.78 -25.17 2.01
N LEU A 70 -11.52 -24.54 0.87
CA LEU A 70 -10.59 -25.05 -0.14
C LEU A 70 -9.15 -24.56 0.08
N ALA A 71 -8.98 -23.33 0.57
CA ALA A 71 -7.67 -22.74 0.86
C ALA A 71 -7.80 -21.48 1.73
N LEU A 72 -6.67 -21.10 2.32
CA LEU A 72 -6.47 -19.86 3.10
C LEU A 72 -5.32 -19.07 2.51
N CYS A 73 -5.49 -17.75 2.35
CA CYS A 73 -4.42 -16.80 2.06
C CYS A 73 -4.53 -15.60 3.00
N VAL A 74 -3.39 -15.10 3.45
CA VAL A 74 -3.30 -13.94 4.35
C VAL A 74 -2.41 -12.90 3.72
N ASP A 75 -2.84 -11.65 3.67
CA ASP A 75 -1.98 -10.49 3.50
C ASP A 75 -1.82 -9.73 4.82
N THR A 76 -0.86 -8.85 4.88
CA THR A 76 -0.58 -8.07 6.09
C THR A 76 -0.06 -6.68 5.73
N THR A 77 -0.07 -5.76 6.71
CA THR A 77 0.75 -4.56 6.59
C THR A 77 2.21 -4.94 6.37
N CYS A 78 2.89 -4.29 5.43
CA CYS A 78 4.33 -4.44 5.26
C CYS A 78 5.12 -3.66 6.33
N CYS A 79 6.43 -3.85 6.38
CA CYS A 79 7.34 -3.12 7.27
C CYS A 79 7.13 -3.39 8.78
N SER A 80 6.33 -4.37 9.15
CA SER A 80 6.10 -4.75 10.56
C SER A 80 7.08 -5.86 10.94
N VAL A 81 8.22 -5.45 11.54
CA VAL A 81 9.39 -6.32 11.76
C VAL A 81 9.29 -7.09 13.06
N VAL A 82 9.46 -8.40 12.99
CA VAL A 82 9.49 -9.34 14.12
C VAL A 82 10.88 -9.92 14.33
N THR A 83 11.21 -10.19 15.59
CA THR A 83 12.40 -10.92 16.01
C THR A 83 11.97 -12.14 16.81
N LEU A 84 12.38 -13.35 16.38
CA LEU A 84 11.87 -14.59 16.94
C LEU A 84 13.01 -15.51 17.42
N GLU A 85 12.70 -16.35 18.40
CA GLU A 85 13.47 -17.52 18.77
C GLU A 85 13.39 -18.61 17.66
N ARG A 86 14.16 -19.66 17.82
CA ARG A 86 14.15 -20.80 16.86
C ARG A 86 12.78 -21.45 16.70
N ASP A 87 12.01 -21.55 17.79
CA ASP A 87 10.67 -22.12 17.82
C ASP A 87 9.58 -21.18 17.30
N GLY A 88 9.94 -19.94 16.95
CA GLY A 88 9.02 -18.91 16.44
C GLY A 88 8.40 -18.04 17.53
N ARG A 89 8.80 -18.14 18.79
CA ARG A 89 8.33 -17.27 19.87
C ARG A 89 8.92 -15.87 19.71
N PRO A 90 8.08 -14.81 19.78
CA PRO A 90 8.58 -13.42 19.72
C PRO A 90 9.51 -13.10 20.91
N LEU A 91 10.60 -12.41 20.61
CA LEU A 91 11.57 -11.93 21.62
C LEU A 91 11.19 -10.56 22.18
N ARG A 92 10.36 -9.83 21.47
CA ARG A 92 9.85 -8.50 21.80
C ARG A 92 8.61 -8.20 20.98
N PRO A 93 7.83 -7.14 21.32
CA PRO A 93 6.81 -6.60 20.42
C PRO A 93 7.39 -6.22 19.05
N ALA A 94 6.63 -6.41 17.99
CA ALA A 94 7.01 -6.05 16.61
C ALA A 94 7.12 -4.53 16.45
N MET A 95 8.09 -4.07 15.67
CA MET A 95 8.19 -2.68 15.21
C MET A 95 7.31 -2.53 13.97
N ILE A 96 6.11 -1.95 14.10
CA ILE A 96 5.17 -1.86 12.98
C ILE A 96 5.56 -0.77 11.97
N TRP A 97 4.89 -0.70 10.84
CA TRP A 97 5.22 0.21 9.74
C TRP A 97 5.30 1.69 10.15
N MET A 98 4.47 2.16 11.10
CA MET A 98 4.52 3.55 11.61
C MET A 98 5.73 3.85 12.50
N ASP A 99 6.49 2.83 12.90
CA ASP A 99 7.68 3.01 13.73
C ASP A 99 8.83 3.58 12.91
N VAL A 100 9.26 4.78 13.26
CA VAL A 100 10.33 5.51 12.55
C VAL A 100 11.57 5.76 13.42
N ARG A 101 11.74 4.97 14.50
CA ARG A 101 12.92 5.07 15.37
C ARG A 101 14.25 4.85 14.67
N SER A 102 14.25 4.16 13.53
CA SER A 102 15.44 3.85 12.73
C SER A 102 15.78 4.92 11.66
N ALA A 103 15.31 6.16 11.84
CA ALA A 103 15.56 7.25 10.88
C ALA A 103 17.07 7.49 10.61
N GLN A 104 17.91 7.50 11.65
CA GLN A 104 19.35 7.65 11.47
C GLN A 104 19.99 6.52 10.66
N GLN A 105 19.50 5.29 10.84
CA GLN A 105 19.96 4.14 10.08
C GLN A 105 19.54 4.26 8.62
N ALA A 106 18.32 4.72 8.37
CA ALA A 106 17.81 4.94 7.02
C ALA A 106 18.64 6.01 6.27
N ASP A 107 18.94 7.15 6.90
CA ASP A 107 19.78 8.20 6.33
C ASP A 107 21.19 7.66 6.00
N ALA A 108 21.79 6.92 6.91
CA ALA A 108 23.11 6.31 6.71
C ALA A 108 23.11 5.29 5.56
N ILE A 109 22.02 4.52 5.37
CA ILE A 109 21.87 3.59 4.24
C ILE A 109 21.76 4.36 2.93
N ALA A 110 20.98 5.41 2.88
CA ALA A 110 20.82 6.24 1.68
C ALA A 110 22.16 6.83 1.19
N THR A 111 23.09 7.14 2.10
CA THR A 111 24.42 7.68 1.75
C THR A 111 25.37 6.65 1.16
N THR A 112 25.11 5.35 1.27
CA THR A 112 25.98 4.27 0.74
C THR A 112 26.06 4.27 -0.77
N LYS A 113 25.01 4.76 -1.44
CA LYS A 113 24.85 4.71 -2.92
C LYS A 113 25.04 3.31 -3.50
N ASP A 114 24.72 2.29 -2.71
CA ASP A 114 24.81 0.90 -3.18
C ASP A 114 23.87 0.68 -4.37
N PRO A 115 24.29 -0.07 -5.41
CA PRO A 115 23.46 -0.30 -6.60
C PRO A 115 22.09 -0.92 -6.32
N THR A 116 21.93 -1.67 -5.22
CA THR A 116 20.63 -2.26 -4.85
C THR A 116 19.59 -1.23 -4.46
N LEU A 117 20.00 0.00 -4.09
CA LEU A 117 19.07 1.11 -3.78
C LEU A 117 18.32 1.62 -5.02
N ARG A 118 18.74 1.22 -6.23
CA ARG A 118 18.09 1.67 -7.49
C ARG A 118 16.59 1.32 -7.57
N VAL A 119 16.13 0.30 -6.86
CA VAL A 119 14.74 -0.12 -6.84
C VAL A 119 13.79 1.01 -6.41
N ASN A 120 14.30 1.91 -5.57
CA ASN A 120 13.58 3.09 -5.11
C ASN A 120 14.23 4.37 -5.66
N GLY A 121 13.46 5.18 -6.38
CA GLY A 121 13.92 6.46 -6.94
C GLY A 121 15.16 6.37 -7.84
N GLY A 122 15.41 5.23 -8.48
CA GLY A 122 16.62 5.01 -9.28
C GLY A 122 17.93 5.10 -8.48
N GLY A 123 17.88 4.84 -7.18
CA GLY A 123 19.04 4.98 -6.27
C GLY A 123 19.25 6.38 -5.69
N SER A 124 18.42 7.34 -6.07
CA SER A 124 18.42 8.70 -5.53
C SER A 124 17.22 8.99 -4.61
N GLY A 125 16.34 8.02 -4.45
CA GLY A 125 15.22 8.10 -3.52
C GLY A 125 15.67 7.95 -2.06
N PRO A 126 14.85 8.38 -1.10
CA PRO A 126 15.12 8.15 0.31
C PRO A 126 15.01 6.66 0.61
N VAL A 127 15.75 6.23 1.61
CA VAL A 127 15.49 4.98 2.33
C VAL A 127 14.56 5.32 3.49
N SER A 128 13.43 4.62 3.61
CA SER A 128 12.48 4.91 4.70
C SER A 128 12.89 4.22 5.99
N ALA A 129 12.74 4.92 7.10
CA ALA A 129 12.89 4.37 8.44
C ALA A 129 11.94 3.19 8.73
N GLU A 130 10.84 3.11 7.99
CA GLU A 130 9.84 2.05 8.13
C GLU A 130 10.36 0.67 7.70
N TRP A 131 11.35 0.62 6.79
CA TRP A 131 11.75 -0.59 6.08
C TRP A 131 12.57 -1.57 6.90
N MET A 132 12.65 -2.81 6.43
CA MET A 132 13.33 -3.92 7.09
C MET A 132 14.79 -3.60 7.45
N ILE A 133 15.62 -3.16 6.50
CA ILE A 133 17.07 -3.01 6.73
C ILE A 133 17.39 -1.92 7.76
N PRO A 134 16.81 -0.71 7.72
CA PRO A 134 16.96 0.28 8.78
C PRO A 134 16.56 -0.24 10.17
N LYS A 135 15.42 -0.91 10.28
CA LYS A 135 14.95 -1.48 11.55
C LYS A 135 15.87 -2.58 12.07
N ALA A 136 16.28 -3.51 11.21
CA ALA A 136 17.23 -4.55 11.57
C ALA A 136 18.57 -3.99 12.03
N ARG A 137 19.08 -2.96 11.35
CA ARG A 137 20.30 -2.24 11.73
C ARG A 137 20.13 -1.57 13.09
N TRP A 138 19.00 -0.92 13.32
CA TRP A 138 18.69 -0.30 14.62
C TRP A 138 18.69 -1.35 15.75
N ILE A 139 18.04 -2.51 15.54
CA ILE A 139 18.02 -3.61 16.51
C ILE A 139 19.45 -4.08 16.81
N LYS A 140 20.28 -4.28 15.78
CA LYS A 140 21.68 -4.70 15.94
C LYS A 140 22.51 -3.68 16.70
N GLU A 141 22.31 -2.38 16.47
CA GLU A 141 23.08 -1.31 17.10
C GLU A 141 22.60 -0.97 18.53
N LYS A 142 21.30 -1.03 18.78
CA LYS A 142 20.68 -0.57 20.04
C LYS A 142 20.23 -1.71 20.97
N GLN A 143 20.06 -2.91 20.46
CA GLN A 143 19.62 -4.10 21.19
C GLN A 143 20.47 -5.32 20.82
N ARG A 144 21.79 -5.19 20.94
CA ARG A 144 22.75 -6.17 20.46
C ARG A 144 22.48 -7.58 20.98
N GLU A 145 22.25 -7.74 22.29
CA GLU A 145 21.98 -9.04 22.90
C GLU A 145 20.70 -9.70 22.33
N LEU A 146 19.68 -8.89 22.09
CA LEU A 146 18.45 -9.37 21.47
C LEU A 146 18.69 -9.79 20.02
N PHE A 147 19.45 -8.99 19.25
CA PHE A 147 19.79 -9.31 17.88
C PHE A 147 20.58 -10.62 17.78
N ASP A 148 21.56 -10.83 18.65
CA ASP A 148 22.40 -12.05 18.67
C ASP A 148 21.57 -13.28 19.07
N ARG A 149 20.60 -13.12 19.96
CA ARG A 149 19.67 -14.16 20.40
C ARG A 149 18.62 -14.53 19.35
N ALA A 150 18.22 -13.58 18.52
CA ALA A 150 17.23 -13.80 17.48
C ALA A 150 17.71 -14.82 16.44
N GLN A 151 16.97 -15.91 16.27
CA GLN A 151 17.23 -16.93 15.26
C GLN A 151 16.49 -16.66 13.96
N LYS A 152 15.40 -15.88 14.02
CA LYS A 152 14.61 -15.46 12.87
C LYS A 152 14.31 -13.97 12.97
N LEU A 153 14.45 -13.27 11.86
CA LEU A 153 14.09 -11.87 11.70
C LEU A 153 13.35 -11.72 10.38
N GLY A 154 12.11 -11.25 10.42
CA GLY A 154 11.23 -11.15 9.26
C GLY A 154 10.12 -10.14 9.51
N GLU A 155 9.05 -10.23 8.74
CA GLU A 155 7.88 -9.36 8.90
C GLU A 155 6.65 -10.13 9.39
N TYR A 156 5.58 -9.41 9.66
CA TYR A 156 4.28 -9.94 10.06
C TYR A 156 3.81 -11.10 9.16
N GLN A 157 3.93 -10.91 7.84
CA GLN A 157 3.59 -11.95 6.85
C GLN A 157 4.36 -13.26 7.11
N ASP A 158 5.66 -13.17 7.34
CA ASP A 158 6.53 -14.34 7.54
C ASP A 158 6.22 -15.05 8.86
N TYR A 159 5.88 -14.26 9.90
CA TYR A 159 5.44 -14.79 11.20
C TYR A 159 4.14 -15.57 11.08
N ILE A 160 3.13 -15.04 10.38
CA ILE A 160 1.85 -15.73 10.18
C ILE A 160 2.05 -17.01 9.35
N ASN A 161 2.88 -16.96 8.31
CA ASN A 161 3.24 -18.15 7.52
C ASN A 161 3.84 -19.25 8.40
N LEU A 162 4.79 -18.86 9.29
CA LEU A 162 5.40 -19.80 10.24
C LEU A 162 4.37 -20.40 11.20
N ARG A 163 3.48 -19.58 11.75
CA ARG A 163 2.43 -20.05 12.69
C ARG A 163 1.44 -21.01 12.01
N LEU A 164 1.07 -20.72 10.77
CA LEU A 164 0.12 -21.52 9.99
C LEU A 164 0.72 -22.86 9.54
N THR A 165 1.94 -22.84 9.01
CA THR A 165 2.51 -23.99 8.27
C THR A 165 3.73 -24.62 8.93
N GLY A 166 4.29 -24.01 9.96
CA GLY A 166 5.55 -24.42 10.56
C GLY A 166 6.79 -24.10 9.69
N ARG A 167 6.62 -23.47 8.52
CA ARG A 167 7.70 -23.12 7.58
C ARG A 167 8.11 -21.66 7.73
N TRP A 168 9.42 -21.43 7.85
CA TRP A 168 10.01 -20.07 7.83
C TRP A 168 10.30 -19.69 6.39
N VAL A 169 9.34 -19.03 5.74
CA VAL A 169 9.40 -18.61 4.34
C VAL A 169 9.13 -17.13 4.21
N GLY A 170 9.80 -16.46 3.26
CA GLY A 170 9.64 -15.04 2.99
C GLY A 170 8.65 -14.77 1.87
N SER A 171 7.88 -13.71 2.00
CA SER A 171 7.04 -13.21 0.92
C SER A 171 7.89 -12.49 -0.12
N LEU A 172 7.88 -12.95 -1.37
CA LEU A 172 8.54 -12.25 -2.47
C LEU A 172 8.03 -10.81 -2.61
N ASN A 173 6.75 -10.59 -2.41
CA ASN A 173 6.16 -9.25 -2.45
C ASN A 173 6.80 -8.33 -1.41
N ASN A 174 6.75 -8.66 -0.11
CA ASN A 174 7.32 -7.84 0.97
C ASN A 174 8.81 -7.58 0.77
N MET A 175 9.56 -8.61 0.39
CA MET A 175 11.00 -8.50 0.16
C MET A 175 11.33 -7.58 -1.02
N SER A 176 10.60 -7.69 -2.13
CA SER A 176 10.80 -6.85 -3.31
C SER A 176 10.48 -5.39 -3.04
N VAL A 177 9.38 -5.12 -2.33
CA VAL A 177 8.91 -3.74 -2.13
C VAL A 177 9.64 -2.99 -1.01
N ARG A 178 10.18 -3.70 0.02
CA ARG A 178 10.71 -3.03 1.23
C ARG A 178 12.05 -3.56 1.77
N TRP A 179 12.63 -4.64 1.19
CA TRP A 179 13.92 -5.20 1.63
C TRP A 179 15.00 -5.08 0.55
N HIS A 180 14.78 -4.30 -0.49
CA HIS A 180 15.67 -4.16 -1.66
C HIS A 180 15.98 -5.47 -2.39
N HIS A 181 15.10 -6.48 -2.29
CA HIS A 181 15.20 -7.69 -3.08
C HIS A 181 14.83 -7.41 -4.54
N GLN A 182 15.60 -7.88 -5.51
CA GLN A 182 15.37 -7.66 -6.93
C GLN A 182 15.52 -8.97 -7.70
N THR A 183 14.41 -9.56 -8.13
CA THR A 183 14.41 -10.85 -8.85
C THR A 183 15.24 -10.80 -10.14
N ASP A 184 15.22 -9.67 -10.83
CA ASP A 184 15.95 -9.42 -12.07
C ASP A 184 17.41 -9.02 -11.86
N HIS A 185 17.88 -8.86 -10.61
CA HIS A 185 19.24 -8.39 -10.28
C HIS A 185 19.84 -9.10 -9.05
N GLY A 186 19.90 -10.41 -9.10
CA GLY A 186 20.61 -11.22 -8.09
C GLY A 186 19.87 -11.47 -6.78
N GLY A 187 18.62 -11.07 -6.68
CA GLY A 187 17.76 -11.34 -5.53
C GLY A 187 18.09 -10.48 -4.32
N ARG A 188 18.68 -11.06 -3.28
CA ARG A 188 18.93 -10.36 -1.99
C ARG A 188 19.98 -9.26 -2.13
N PRO A 189 19.86 -8.17 -1.32
CA PRO A 189 20.77 -7.02 -1.37
C PRO A 189 22.12 -7.30 -0.68
N VAL A 190 22.84 -8.33 -1.10
CA VAL A 190 24.07 -8.80 -0.42
C VAL A 190 25.16 -7.73 -0.39
N SER A 191 25.34 -6.94 -1.46
CA SER A 191 26.30 -5.83 -1.49
C SER A 191 26.00 -4.77 -0.44
N LEU A 192 24.74 -4.39 -0.33
CA LEU A 192 24.28 -3.42 0.68
C LEU A 192 24.51 -3.94 2.10
N LEU A 193 24.10 -5.19 2.38
CA LEU A 193 24.30 -5.79 3.70
C LEU A 193 25.79 -5.87 4.08
N ARG A 194 26.66 -6.19 3.13
CA ARG A 194 28.11 -6.18 3.35
C ARG A 194 28.62 -4.78 3.68
N THR A 195 28.22 -3.78 2.90
CA THR A 195 28.61 -2.37 3.14
C THR A 195 28.17 -1.90 4.53
N LEU A 196 27.04 -2.40 5.03
CA LEU A 196 26.48 -2.04 6.35
C LEU A 196 26.99 -2.93 7.50
N VAL A 197 27.82 -3.94 7.22
CA VAL A 197 28.25 -4.97 8.20
C VAL A 197 27.02 -5.68 8.82
N LEU A 198 26.07 -6.05 7.97
CA LEU A 198 24.79 -6.70 8.33
C LEU A 198 24.62 -8.06 7.64
N GLU A 199 25.70 -8.70 7.18
CA GLU A 199 25.64 -9.98 6.45
C GLU A 199 25.01 -11.11 7.29
N ASP A 200 25.13 -11.04 8.62
CA ASP A 200 24.48 -11.94 9.57
C ASP A 200 22.95 -11.93 9.52
N LEU A 201 22.33 -10.92 8.91
CA LEU A 201 20.91 -10.93 8.63
C LEU A 201 20.49 -12.03 7.65
N LEU A 202 21.38 -12.40 6.72
CA LEU A 202 21.08 -13.42 5.73
C LEU A 202 20.78 -14.79 6.37
N GLU A 203 21.39 -15.07 7.54
CA GLU A 203 21.15 -16.31 8.29
C GLU A 203 19.82 -16.27 9.09
N LYS A 204 19.33 -15.06 9.42
CA LYS A 204 18.10 -14.84 10.18
C LYS A 204 16.87 -14.67 9.28
N TRP A 205 17.08 -14.20 8.05
CA TRP A 205 16.03 -14.05 7.06
C TRP A 205 15.52 -15.39 6.53
N PRO A 206 14.25 -15.48 6.09
CA PRO A 206 13.76 -16.69 5.43
C PRO A 206 14.65 -17.06 4.23
N MET A 207 15.16 -18.29 4.17
CA MET A 207 16.00 -18.74 3.05
C MET A 207 15.18 -18.95 1.79
N GLU A 208 14.02 -19.52 1.92
CA GLU A 208 13.06 -19.74 0.84
C GLU A 208 12.17 -18.51 0.67
N VAL A 209 12.01 -18.08 -0.57
CA VAL A 209 11.17 -16.93 -0.94
C VAL A 209 10.05 -17.44 -1.84
N ILE A 210 8.81 -17.14 -1.48
CA ILE A 210 7.61 -17.66 -2.14
C ILE A 210 6.84 -16.49 -2.74
N ALA A 211 6.47 -16.59 -4.02
CA ALA A 211 5.70 -15.56 -4.72
C ALA A 211 4.21 -15.61 -4.32
N PRO A 212 3.49 -14.47 -4.40
CA PRO A 212 2.05 -14.45 -4.20
C PRO A 212 1.32 -15.50 -5.04
N GLY A 213 0.37 -16.20 -4.45
CA GLY A 213 -0.39 -17.26 -5.10
C GLY A 213 0.27 -18.65 -5.11
N GLN A 214 1.51 -18.79 -4.69
CA GLN A 214 2.14 -20.11 -4.53
C GLN A 214 1.75 -20.74 -3.19
N VAL A 215 1.55 -22.06 -3.19
CA VAL A 215 1.24 -22.82 -1.97
C VAL A 215 2.48 -22.90 -1.08
N ILE A 216 2.34 -22.45 0.16
CA ILE A 216 3.38 -22.59 1.20
C ILE A 216 3.38 -24.03 1.74
N GLY A 217 2.22 -24.54 2.10
CA GLY A 217 2.04 -25.88 2.67
C GLY A 217 0.65 -26.01 3.33
N PRO A 218 0.33 -27.18 3.87
CA PRO A 218 -0.91 -27.37 4.61
C PRO A 218 -0.82 -26.75 6.02
N LEU A 219 -1.97 -26.54 6.65
CA LEU A 219 -2.05 -26.12 8.05
C LEU A 219 -1.39 -27.18 8.97
N THR A 220 -0.63 -26.71 9.95
CA THR A 220 -0.22 -27.57 11.06
C THR A 220 -1.43 -27.96 11.90
N LYS A 221 -1.30 -29.04 12.68
CA LYS A 221 -2.37 -29.46 13.60
C LYS A 221 -2.77 -28.34 14.57
N ALA A 222 -1.77 -27.66 15.14
CA ALA A 222 -2.01 -26.55 16.06
C ALA A 222 -2.73 -25.36 15.38
N ALA A 223 -2.36 -25.03 14.13
CA ALA A 223 -3.03 -24.00 13.37
C ALA A 223 -4.47 -24.39 13.00
N ALA A 224 -4.69 -25.61 12.57
CA ALA A 224 -6.03 -26.12 12.25
C ALA A 224 -6.96 -26.06 13.48
N GLU A 225 -6.51 -26.52 14.64
CA GLU A 225 -7.25 -26.41 15.91
C GLU A 225 -7.52 -24.95 16.29
N HIS A 226 -6.51 -24.07 16.14
CA HIS A 226 -6.63 -22.65 16.46
C HIS A 226 -7.63 -21.93 15.55
N LEU A 227 -7.70 -22.27 14.26
CA LEU A 227 -8.61 -21.67 13.29
C LEU A 227 -9.98 -22.34 13.22
N GLY A 228 -10.15 -23.52 13.81
CA GLY A 228 -11.35 -24.36 13.65
C GLY A 228 -11.47 -24.96 12.24
N LEU A 229 -10.33 -25.29 11.62
CA LEU A 229 -10.21 -25.81 10.27
C LEU A 229 -9.62 -27.23 10.27
N THR A 230 -9.52 -27.86 9.10
CA THR A 230 -8.86 -29.17 8.92
C THR A 230 -7.40 -29.00 8.50
N THR A 231 -6.57 -30.01 8.74
CA THR A 231 -5.11 -29.94 8.49
C THR A 231 -4.72 -30.04 7.02
N ASP A 232 -5.61 -30.44 6.15
CA ASP A 232 -5.40 -30.60 4.70
C ASP A 232 -5.57 -29.31 3.91
N ILE A 233 -6.02 -28.25 4.56
CA ILE A 233 -6.23 -26.95 3.90
C ILE A 233 -4.88 -26.31 3.56
N PRO A 234 -4.62 -26.03 2.26
CA PRO A 234 -3.41 -25.36 1.85
C PRO A 234 -3.43 -23.88 2.24
N VAL A 235 -2.29 -23.40 2.72
CA VAL A 235 -1.99 -21.99 2.94
C VAL A 235 -1.25 -21.46 1.71
N VAL A 236 -1.78 -20.39 1.13
CA VAL A 236 -1.24 -19.74 -0.06
C VAL A 236 -0.56 -18.43 0.31
N GLN A 237 0.57 -18.13 -0.33
CA GLN A 237 1.33 -16.92 -0.06
C GLN A 237 0.55 -15.67 -0.51
N GLY A 238 0.35 -14.75 0.41
CA GLY A 238 -0.09 -13.37 0.17
C GLY A 238 1.07 -12.39 0.09
N GLY A 239 0.92 -11.21 0.67
CA GLY A 239 1.94 -10.16 0.66
C GLY A 239 1.51 -8.92 1.41
N ALA A 240 2.00 -7.76 0.99
CA ALA A 240 1.60 -6.47 1.56
C ALA A 240 0.18 -6.08 1.07
N ASP A 241 -0.67 -5.70 2.01
CA ASP A 241 -2.09 -5.38 1.85
C ASP A 241 -2.44 -4.58 0.58
N ALA A 242 -1.79 -3.43 0.39
CA ALA A 242 -2.04 -2.58 -0.76
C ALA A 242 -1.71 -3.24 -2.11
N PHE A 243 -0.65 -4.07 -2.16
CA PHE A 243 -0.25 -4.77 -3.37
C PHE A 243 -1.16 -5.96 -3.66
N ILE A 244 -1.57 -6.68 -2.64
CA ILE A 244 -2.56 -7.75 -2.78
C ILE A 244 -3.95 -7.17 -3.11
N GLY A 245 -4.25 -5.98 -2.60
CA GLY A 245 -5.44 -5.22 -2.96
C GLY A 245 -5.55 -4.89 -4.45
N MET A 246 -4.43 -4.74 -5.18
CA MET A 246 -4.46 -4.61 -6.66
C MET A 246 -5.16 -5.80 -7.32
N ILE A 247 -4.92 -7.01 -6.82
CA ILE A 247 -5.54 -8.25 -7.31
C ILE A 247 -7.05 -8.19 -7.06
N GLY A 248 -7.44 -7.84 -5.82
CA GLY A 248 -8.85 -7.70 -5.44
C GLY A 248 -9.59 -6.57 -6.19
N LEU A 249 -8.87 -5.61 -6.75
CA LEU A 249 -9.40 -4.57 -7.63
C LEU A 249 -9.37 -4.99 -9.12
N GLY A 250 -8.82 -6.13 -9.46
CA GLY A 250 -8.70 -6.62 -10.83
C GLY A 250 -7.79 -5.76 -11.70
N VAL A 251 -6.74 -5.19 -11.12
CA VAL A 251 -5.71 -4.40 -11.82
C VAL A 251 -4.58 -5.33 -12.20
N THR A 252 -4.60 -5.84 -13.43
CA THR A 252 -3.71 -6.94 -13.85
C THR A 252 -2.86 -6.63 -15.07
N GLU A 253 -3.28 -5.69 -15.95
CA GLU A 253 -2.63 -5.49 -17.23
C GLU A 253 -1.80 -4.20 -17.32
N PRO A 254 -0.75 -4.17 -18.16
CA PRO A 254 0.04 -2.97 -18.37
C PRO A 254 -0.79 -1.76 -18.79
N GLY A 255 -0.65 -0.67 -18.05
CA GLY A 255 -1.46 0.54 -18.18
C GLY A 255 -2.67 0.60 -17.25
N GLU A 256 -2.92 -0.43 -16.46
CA GLU A 256 -3.91 -0.39 -15.38
C GLU A 256 -3.27 0.06 -14.06
N MET A 257 -4.02 0.81 -13.25
CA MET A 257 -3.58 1.35 -11.97
C MET A 257 -4.64 1.16 -10.89
N ALA A 258 -4.22 0.76 -9.70
CA ALA A 258 -4.98 0.89 -8.48
C ALA A 258 -4.66 2.25 -7.83
N LEU A 259 -5.69 3.08 -7.62
CA LEU A 259 -5.63 4.31 -6.85
C LEU A 259 -6.29 4.08 -5.49
N ILE A 260 -5.47 3.87 -4.47
CA ILE A 260 -5.93 3.60 -3.12
C ILE A 260 -5.97 4.92 -2.36
N THR A 261 -7.18 5.36 -2.00
CA THR A 261 -7.44 6.69 -1.45
C THR A 261 -7.75 6.64 0.04
N GLY A 262 -7.06 7.47 0.79
CA GLY A 262 -7.21 7.58 2.24
C GLY A 262 -6.79 8.97 2.72
N SER A 263 -6.18 9.05 3.90
CA SER A 263 -5.48 10.26 4.36
C SER A 263 -4.34 10.66 3.44
N SER A 264 -3.73 9.69 2.78
CA SER A 264 -2.76 9.77 1.67
C SER A 264 -3.30 9.00 0.46
N HIS A 265 -2.70 9.18 -0.73
CA HIS A 265 -2.98 8.34 -1.91
C HIS A 265 -1.78 7.48 -2.25
N LEU A 266 -2.07 6.21 -2.59
CA LEU A 266 -1.10 5.28 -3.13
C LEU A 266 -1.49 4.93 -4.57
N HIS A 267 -0.50 4.97 -5.46
CA HIS A 267 -0.64 4.74 -6.90
C HIS A 267 0.17 3.50 -7.24
N LEU A 268 -0.50 2.40 -7.58
CA LEU A 268 0.13 1.13 -7.96
C LEU A 268 -0.27 0.77 -9.39
N GLY A 269 0.65 0.94 -10.32
CA GLY A 269 0.43 0.65 -11.73
C GLY A 269 1.11 -0.64 -12.17
N VAL A 270 0.49 -1.39 -13.08
CA VAL A 270 1.16 -2.47 -13.79
C VAL A 270 1.91 -1.87 -14.97
N ALA A 271 3.24 -1.95 -14.94
CA ALA A 271 4.12 -1.42 -15.97
C ALA A 271 4.54 -2.49 -16.98
N ALA A 272 4.72 -2.09 -18.23
CA ALA A 272 5.16 -3.00 -19.28
C ALA A 272 6.61 -3.48 -19.09
N LYS A 273 7.42 -2.69 -18.39
CA LYS A 273 8.83 -2.97 -18.04
C LYS A 273 9.22 -2.21 -16.78
N PRO A 274 10.23 -2.68 -16.03
CA PRO A 274 10.71 -1.94 -14.87
C PRO A 274 11.38 -0.63 -15.30
N VAL A 275 11.20 0.41 -14.47
CA VAL A 275 11.82 1.74 -14.67
C VAL A 275 12.40 2.23 -13.37
N HIS A 276 13.69 2.50 -13.38
CA HIS A 276 14.43 2.98 -12.22
C HIS A 276 14.99 4.38 -12.53
N LYS A 277 14.29 5.41 -12.09
CA LYS A 277 14.72 6.83 -12.26
C LYS A 277 14.28 7.67 -11.08
N PRO A 278 14.91 8.83 -10.85
CA PRO A 278 14.41 9.81 -9.88
C PRO A 278 12.94 10.15 -10.11
N GLY A 279 12.20 10.37 -9.05
CA GLY A 279 10.78 10.73 -9.09
C GLY A 279 9.80 9.55 -9.09
N ILE A 280 10.27 8.31 -9.24
CA ILE A 280 9.46 7.10 -9.05
C ILE A 280 9.76 6.54 -7.66
N TRP A 281 8.73 6.30 -6.85
CA TRP A 281 8.95 5.77 -5.50
C TRP A 281 9.57 4.38 -5.53
N GLY A 282 9.07 3.50 -6.38
CA GLY A 282 9.65 2.18 -6.57
C GLY A 282 9.15 1.48 -7.83
N THR A 283 9.93 0.50 -8.29
CA THR A 283 9.53 -0.43 -9.36
C THR A 283 10.00 -1.82 -9.00
N TYR A 284 9.07 -2.80 -9.02
CA TYR A 284 9.25 -4.12 -8.44
C TYR A 284 8.86 -5.19 -9.45
N MET A 285 9.84 -5.97 -9.94
CA MET A 285 9.58 -7.13 -10.80
C MET A 285 9.04 -8.30 -9.98
N ASP A 286 8.09 -9.03 -10.56
CA ASP A 286 7.48 -10.25 -9.99
C ASP A 286 6.83 -10.08 -8.60
N ALA A 287 6.73 -8.85 -8.10
CA ALA A 287 6.27 -8.61 -6.74
C ALA A 287 4.78 -8.97 -6.53
N VAL A 288 3.96 -8.89 -7.56
CA VAL A 288 2.52 -9.24 -7.52
C VAL A 288 2.18 -10.29 -8.57
N TYR A 289 2.60 -10.07 -9.79
CA TYR A 289 2.33 -10.94 -10.94
C TYR A 289 3.64 -11.46 -11.54
N PRO A 290 3.74 -12.76 -11.84
CA PRO A 290 4.91 -13.30 -12.53
C PRO A 290 5.15 -12.59 -13.89
N GLY A 291 6.37 -12.15 -14.14
CA GLY A 291 6.78 -11.50 -15.39
C GLY A 291 6.30 -10.07 -15.56
N LYS A 292 5.65 -9.45 -14.57
CA LYS A 292 5.18 -8.05 -14.63
C LYS A 292 5.89 -7.17 -13.61
N ALA A 293 6.08 -5.91 -13.96
CA ALA A 293 6.61 -4.89 -13.05
C ALA A 293 5.48 -4.09 -12.42
N ILE A 294 5.57 -3.81 -11.13
CA ILE A 294 4.67 -2.87 -10.44
C ILE A 294 5.43 -1.57 -10.22
N ILE A 295 4.83 -0.46 -10.65
CA ILE A 295 5.34 0.88 -10.43
C ILE A 295 4.55 1.55 -9.31
N GLU A 296 5.28 2.17 -8.36
CA GLU A 296 4.69 2.80 -7.17
C GLU A 296 4.93 4.30 -7.17
N GLY A 297 3.88 5.05 -6.87
CA GLY A 297 3.92 6.47 -6.53
C GLY A 297 3.01 6.77 -5.35
N GLY A 298 3.12 7.96 -4.76
CA GLY A 298 2.26 8.33 -3.65
C GLY A 298 2.24 9.82 -3.33
N GLN A 299 1.09 10.25 -2.80
CA GLN A 299 0.88 11.57 -2.22
C GLN A 299 0.73 11.42 -0.71
N THR A 300 1.49 12.19 0.05
CA THR A 300 1.56 12.10 1.52
C THR A 300 0.35 12.68 2.24
N SER A 301 -0.35 13.62 1.60
CA SER A 301 -1.50 14.30 2.20
C SER A 301 -2.57 14.57 1.14
N THR A 302 -3.70 13.92 1.29
CA THR A 302 -4.86 14.02 0.38
C THR A 302 -6.16 14.15 1.19
N GLY A 303 -6.80 13.08 1.60
CA GLY A 303 -7.96 13.14 2.48
C GLY A 303 -7.67 13.86 3.79
N SER A 304 -6.42 13.81 4.28
CA SER A 304 -5.98 14.59 5.44
C SER A 304 -6.05 16.11 5.23
N VAL A 305 -5.79 16.61 4.00
CA VAL A 305 -5.94 18.04 3.66
C VAL A 305 -7.41 18.44 3.61
N ILE A 306 -8.26 17.57 3.05
CA ILE A 306 -9.72 17.75 3.08
C ILE A 306 -10.23 17.85 4.51
N ALA A 307 -9.82 16.92 5.39
CA ALA A 307 -10.19 16.93 6.80
C ALA A 307 -9.65 18.15 7.55
N TRP A 308 -8.40 18.56 7.24
CA TRP A 308 -7.80 19.78 7.79
C TRP A 308 -8.57 21.03 7.40
N PHE A 309 -8.93 21.18 6.11
CA PHE A 309 -9.71 22.30 5.63
C PHE A 309 -11.09 22.35 6.33
N LYS A 310 -11.81 21.23 6.34
CA LYS A 310 -13.11 21.12 7.01
C LYS A 310 -13.03 21.57 8.46
N ARG A 311 -12.06 21.08 9.22
CA ARG A 311 -11.91 21.38 10.65
C ARG A 311 -11.55 22.85 10.94
N ASN A 312 -10.68 23.45 10.12
CA ASN A 312 -10.09 24.75 10.44
C ASN A 312 -10.74 25.94 9.71
N PHE A 313 -11.40 25.73 8.56
CA PHE A 313 -11.92 26.81 7.71
C PHE A 313 -13.42 26.69 7.41
N ALA A 314 -14.02 25.54 7.67
CA ALA A 314 -15.45 25.32 7.44
C ALA A 314 -16.07 24.40 8.51
N PRO A 315 -15.85 24.66 9.83
CA PRO A 315 -16.26 23.74 10.90
C PRO A 315 -17.78 23.51 10.90
N ASP A 316 -18.56 24.54 10.60
CA ASP A 316 -20.01 24.52 10.67
C ASP A 316 -20.70 24.15 9.34
N THR A 317 -19.93 23.98 8.26
CA THR A 317 -20.46 23.64 6.93
C THR A 317 -20.34 22.12 6.69
N SER A 318 -21.42 21.44 6.37
CA SER A 318 -21.38 19.99 6.08
C SER A 318 -20.55 19.67 4.82
N PHE A 319 -20.09 18.42 4.69
CA PHE A 319 -19.44 17.96 3.44
C PHE A 319 -20.40 18.03 2.24
N GLU A 320 -21.69 17.83 2.47
CA GLU A 320 -22.71 17.93 1.42
C GLU A 320 -22.80 19.37 0.88
N GLU A 321 -22.85 20.36 1.76
CA GLU A 321 -22.86 21.79 1.38
C GLU A 321 -21.57 22.21 0.69
N LEU A 322 -20.40 21.75 1.19
CA LEU A 322 -19.10 22.01 0.55
C LEU A 322 -19.04 21.40 -0.86
N ASN A 323 -19.47 20.16 -1.02
CA ASN A 323 -19.53 19.50 -2.32
C ASN A 323 -20.52 20.21 -3.26
N ALA A 324 -21.70 20.60 -2.79
CA ALA A 324 -22.69 21.34 -3.58
C ALA A 324 -22.14 22.69 -4.06
N GLY A 325 -21.52 23.48 -3.15
CA GLY A 325 -20.89 24.74 -3.50
C GLY A 325 -19.71 24.59 -4.45
N ALA A 326 -18.87 23.55 -4.27
CA ALA A 326 -17.76 23.26 -5.15
C ALA A 326 -18.23 22.78 -6.54
N SER A 327 -19.30 21.99 -6.63
CA SER A 327 -19.83 21.48 -7.90
C SER A 327 -20.40 22.56 -8.81
N ALA A 328 -20.86 23.67 -8.22
CA ALA A 328 -21.36 24.83 -8.95
C ALA A 328 -20.27 25.68 -9.64
N LEU A 329 -18.99 25.43 -9.31
CA LEU A 329 -17.85 26.15 -9.88
C LEU A 329 -17.31 25.44 -11.12
N GLU A 330 -16.79 26.19 -12.08
CA GLU A 330 -16.05 25.65 -13.21
C GLU A 330 -14.66 25.15 -12.79
N PRO A 331 -14.02 24.26 -13.59
CA PRO A 331 -12.64 23.82 -13.36
C PRO A 331 -11.66 24.97 -13.17
N GLY A 332 -10.74 24.80 -12.19
CA GLY A 332 -9.75 25.84 -11.85
C GLY A 332 -10.22 26.81 -10.79
N ALA A 333 -11.40 26.56 -10.15
CA ALA A 333 -11.90 27.32 -9.00
C ALA A 333 -11.70 28.84 -9.13
N GLU A 334 -12.03 29.39 -10.31
CA GLU A 334 -11.89 30.78 -10.69
C GLU A 334 -10.49 31.39 -10.52
N GLY A 335 -9.45 30.57 -10.75
CA GLY A 335 -8.04 30.99 -10.74
C GLY A 335 -7.27 30.60 -9.48
N LEU A 336 -7.91 29.94 -8.52
CA LEU A 336 -7.20 29.36 -7.38
C LEU A 336 -6.42 28.12 -7.80
N VAL A 337 -5.17 28.03 -7.33
CA VAL A 337 -4.37 26.82 -7.45
C VAL A 337 -3.73 26.52 -6.10
N VAL A 338 -3.81 25.27 -5.68
CA VAL A 338 -3.24 24.77 -4.42
C VAL A 338 -2.05 23.87 -4.73
N LEU A 339 -0.99 23.95 -3.94
CA LEU A 339 0.06 22.94 -3.89
C LEU A 339 -0.24 22.01 -2.72
N ASP A 340 -0.52 20.75 -3.00
CA ASP A 340 -1.00 19.75 -2.03
C ASP A 340 0.08 19.16 -1.09
N HIS A 341 1.28 19.76 -1.07
CA HIS A 341 2.44 19.30 -0.29
C HIS A 341 2.36 19.62 1.21
N PHE A 342 1.19 19.47 1.85
CA PHE A 342 1.00 19.83 3.27
C PHE A 342 1.88 19.02 4.24
N GLN A 343 2.31 17.82 3.85
CA GLN A 343 3.25 16.96 4.59
C GLN A 343 4.45 16.56 3.72
N GLY A 344 4.97 17.50 2.92
CA GLY A 344 6.01 17.22 1.94
C GLY A 344 5.48 16.54 0.68
N ASN A 345 6.39 16.17 -0.21
CA ASN A 345 6.08 15.44 -1.44
C ASN A 345 6.86 14.13 -1.51
N ARG A 346 6.17 13.02 -1.78
CA ARG A 346 6.79 11.71 -2.01
C ARG A 346 7.15 11.56 -3.49
N THR A 347 6.19 11.70 -4.38
CA THR A 347 6.33 11.53 -5.83
C THR A 347 5.78 12.77 -6.53
N PRO A 348 6.49 13.39 -7.51
CA PRO A 348 7.77 12.95 -8.06
C PRO A 348 9.01 13.63 -7.43
N TYR A 349 8.87 14.58 -6.52
CA TYR A 349 10.00 15.41 -6.10
C TYR A 349 10.82 14.85 -4.95
N THR A 350 10.25 13.92 -4.18
CA THR A 350 10.90 13.31 -2.99
C THR A 350 11.43 14.38 -2.02
N ASP A 351 10.62 15.42 -1.76
CA ASP A 351 10.98 16.58 -0.96
C ASP A 351 10.12 16.67 0.31
N ALA A 352 10.63 16.13 1.40
CA ALA A 352 9.98 16.15 2.71
C ALA A 352 9.86 17.57 3.31
N ALA A 353 10.68 18.53 2.83
CA ALA A 353 10.66 19.92 3.29
C ALA A 353 9.64 20.78 2.52
N SER A 354 9.08 20.30 1.41
CA SER A 354 8.03 21.03 0.68
C SER A 354 6.81 21.29 1.57
N ARG A 355 6.11 22.39 1.34
CA ARG A 355 4.92 22.78 2.11
C ARG A 355 3.80 23.17 1.18
N GLY A 356 2.55 22.95 1.65
CA GLY A 356 1.35 23.36 0.93
C GLY A 356 1.24 24.86 0.79
N ALA A 357 0.58 25.29 -0.28
CA ALA A 357 0.32 26.72 -0.54
C ALA A 357 -1.01 26.89 -1.30
N ILE A 358 -1.65 28.04 -1.11
CA ILE A 358 -2.85 28.45 -1.85
C ILE A 358 -2.48 29.75 -2.57
N THR A 359 -2.65 29.80 -3.89
CA THR A 359 -2.30 30.95 -4.73
C THR A 359 -3.51 31.43 -5.52
N GLY A 360 -3.51 32.72 -5.92
CA GLY A 360 -4.56 33.30 -6.74
C GLY A 360 -5.77 33.84 -5.96
N LEU A 361 -5.69 33.97 -4.63
CA LEU A 361 -6.79 34.48 -3.81
C LEU A 361 -7.17 35.92 -4.16
N THR A 362 -8.47 36.17 -4.25
CA THR A 362 -9.08 37.49 -4.35
C THR A 362 -10.24 37.61 -3.36
N LEU A 363 -10.79 38.80 -3.17
CA LEU A 363 -11.88 39.04 -2.20
C LEU A 363 -13.21 38.35 -2.58
N LYS A 364 -13.36 37.81 -3.80
CA LYS A 364 -14.56 37.09 -4.23
C LYS A 364 -14.57 35.62 -3.81
N HIS A 365 -13.42 35.06 -3.48
CA HIS A 365 -13.31 33.65 -3.19
C HIS A 365 -13.92 33.27 -1.84
N THR A 366 -14.66 32.19 -1.83
CA THR A 366 -15.35 31.63 -0.65
C THR A 366 -14.74 30.28 -0.23
N ALA A 367 -15.21 29.72 0.86
CA ALA A 367 -14.82 28.39 1.31
C ALA A 367 -15.02 27.31 0.23
N SER A 368 -16.10 27.40 -0.58
CA SER A 368 -16.36 26.46 -1.67
C SER A 368 -15.29 26.52 -2.78
N HIS A 369 -14.77 27.69 -3.09
CA HIS A 369 -13.68 27.85 -4.05
C HIS A 369 -12.38 27.20 -3.55
N VAL A 370 -12.03 27.42 -2.28
CA VAL A 370 -10.82 26.83 -1.69
C VAL A 370 -10.99 25.30 -1.58
N PHE A 371 -12.14 24.82 -1.19
CA PHE A 371 -12.44 23.39 -1.10
C PHE A 371 -12.31 22.70 -2.45
N ARG A 372 -12.88 23.32 -3.51
CA ARG A 372 -12.71 22.82 -4.88
C ARG A 372 -11.25 22.82 -5.32
N ALA A 373 -10.52 23.91 -5.10
CA ALA A 373 -9.11 24.02 -5.47
C ALA A 373 -8.24 22.97 -4.75
N ILE A 374 -8.55 22.62 -3.50
CA ILE A 374 -7.90 21.51 -2.77
C ILE A 374 -8.17 20.17 -3.46
N MET A 375 -9.44 19.85 -3.78
CA MET A 375 -9.76 18.61 -4.49
C MET A 375 -9.07 18.54 -5.84
N GLU A 376 -9.10 19.62 -6.62
CA GLU A 376 -8.42 19.70 -7.91
C GLU A 376 -6.90 19.49 -7.79
N SER A 377 -6.26 20.10 -6.78
CA SER A 377 -4.82 19.96 -6.58
C SER A 377 -4.39 18.53 -6.28
N ILE A 378 -5.17 17.79 -5.49
CA ILE A 378 -4.93 16.37 -5.20
C ILE A 378 -5.05 15.55 -6.48
N CYS A 379 -6.06 15.83 -7.32
CA CYS A 379 -6.25 15.14 -8.59
C CYS A 379 -5.16 15.48 -9.61
N LEU A 380 -4.71 16.75 -9.67
CA LEU A 380 -3.58 17.19 -10.49
C LEU A 380 -2.26 16.58 -10.02
N GLY A 381 -2.09 16.39 -8.71
CA GLY A 381 -0.97 15.65 -8.13
C GLY A 381 -0.94 14.19 -8.56
N THR A 382 -2.10 13.52 -8.60
CA THR A 382 -2.23 12.18 -9.19
C THR A 382 -1.82 12.17 -10.67
N ARG A 383 -2.28 13.13 -11.47
CA ARG A 383 -1.86 13.26 -12.87
C ARG A 383 -0.34 13.46 -12.97
N LEU A 384 0.24 14.34 -12.17
CA LEU A 384 1.68 14.60 -12.16
C LEU A 384 2.49 13.34 -11.83
N ILE A 385 2.00 12.50 -10.92
CA ILE A 385 2.62 11.20 -10.60
C ILE A 385 2.57 10.29 -11.84
N ILE A 386 1.42 10.14 -12.48
CA ILE A 386 1.27 9.33 -13.70
C ILE A 386 2.20 9.83 -14.80
N ASP A 387 2.25 11.13 -15.04
CA ASP A 387 3.14 11.73 -16.05
C ASP A 387 4.62 11.51 -15.71
N SER A 388 4.96 11.50 -14.41
CA SER A 388 6.33 11.23 -13.96
C SER A 388 6.80 9.81 -14.26
N PHE A 389 5.90 8.84 -14.40
CA PHE A 389 6.22 7.46 -14.79
C PHE A 389 6.72 7.39 -16.23
N GLY A 390 6.36 8.36 -17.09
CA GLY A 390 6.85 8.50 -18.46
C GLY A 390 6.48 7.30 -19.33
N GLU A 391 7.36 6.95 -20.27
CA GLU A 391 7.11 5.88 -21.25
C GLU A 391 6.87 4.48 -20.66
N ALA A 392 7.22 4.27 -19.38
CA ALA A 392 7.03 2.98 -18.72
C ALA A 392 5.58 2.67 -18.42
N PHE A 393 4.78 3.70 -18.24
CA PHE A 393 3.39 3.57 -17.83
C PHE A 393 2.53 4.64 -18.51
N SER A 394 1.61 4.18 -19.33
CA SER A 394 0.54 5.02 -19.90
C SER A 394 -0.78 4.54 -19.31
N ALA A 395 -1.41 5.37 -18.51
CA ALA A 395 -2.67 5.01 -17.87
C ALA A 395 -3.77 4.79 -18.92
N LYS A 396 -4.39 3.61 -18.87
CA LYS A 396 -5.54 3.23 -19.73
C LYS A 396 -6.80 3.08 -18.91
N ARG A 397 -6.64 2.68 -17.65
CA ARG A 397 -7.72 2.36 -16.72
C ARG A 397 -7.22 2.56 -15.30
N ILE A 398 -8.03 3.20 -14.47
CA ILE A 398 -7.72 3.42 -13.05
C ILE A 398 -8.88 2.86 -12.22
N VAL A 399 -8.58 1.92 -11.33
CA VAL A 399 -9.54 1.39 -10.37
C VAL A 399 -9.33 2.08 -9.03
N VAL A 400 -10.36 2.72 -8.52
CA VAL A 400 -10.31 3.54 -7.29
C VAL A 400 -10.91 2.77 -6.12
N ALA A 401 -10.20 2.78 -5.01
CA ALA A 401 -10.68 2.27 -3.73
C ALA A 401 -10.46 3.28 -2.61
N GLY A 402 -11.21 3.13 -1.50
CA GLY A 402 -11.05 3.94 -0.30
C GLY A 402 -11.90 5.20 -0.26
N GLY A 403 -11.53 6.16 0.58
CA GLY A 403 -12.40 7.26 1.01
C GLY A 403 -12.91 8.20 -0.09
N ALA A 404 -12.16 8.39 -1.19
CA ALA A 404 -12.60 9.24 -2.30
C ALA A 404 -13.85 8.70 -3.01
N THR A 405 -14.13 7.39 -2.93
CA THR A 405 -15.34 6.78 -3.53
C THR A 405 -16.65 7.31 -2.95
N ASN A 406 -16.60 7.95 -1.79
CA ASN A 406 -17.76 8.57 -1.15
C ASN A 406 -18.14 9.97 -1.72
N SER A 407 -17.31 10.53 -2.62
CA SER A 407 -17.57 11.84 -3.23
C SER A 407 -17.64 11.76 -4.76
N PRO A 408 -18.84 11.71 -5.35
CA PRO A 408 -19.00 11.68 -6.81
C PRO A 408 -18.30 12.86 -7.51
N LEU A 409 -18.33 14.05 -6.88
CA LEU A 409 -17.62 15.22 -7.40
C LEU A 409 -16.11 14.99 -7.46
N TRP A 410 -15.52 14.45 -6.40
CA TRP A 410 -14.07 14.21 -6.36
C TRP A 410 -13.62 13.15 -7.37
N LEU A 411 -14.42 12.10 -7.53
CA LEU A 411 -14.19 11.08 -8.56
C LEU A 411 -14.26 11.68 -9.97
N GLN A 412 -15.26 12.53 -10.24
CA GLN A 412 -15.37 13.20 -11.55
C GLN A 412 -14.18 14.13 -11.80
N ILE A 413 -13.74 14.90 -10.79
CA ILE A 413 -12.54 15.76 -10.91
C ILE A 413 -11.29 14.90 -11.21
N HIS A 414 -11.14 13.74 -10.56
CA HIS A 414 -10.05 12.81 -10.89
C HIS A 414 -10.10 12.34 -12.33
N ALA A 415 -11.25 11.87 -12.82
CA ALA A 415 -11.40 11.45 -14.21
C ALA A 415 -11.07 12.58 -15.18
N ASP A 416 -11.63 13.79 -14.92
CA ASP A 416 -11.46 14.97 -15.79
C ASP A 416 -10.02 15.48 -15.83
N THR A 417 -9.31 15.46 -14.69
CA THR A 417 -7.91 15.92 -14.61
C THR A 417 -6.93 14.96 -15.26
N ILE A 418 -7.16 13.66 -15.13
CA ILE A 418 -6.28 12.62 -15.68
C ILE A 418 -6.62 12.34 -17.15
N GLY A 419 -7.88 12.48 -17.53
CA GLY A 419 -8.37 12.19 -18.88
C GLY A 419 -8.52 10.68 -19.17
N VAL A 420 -8.64 9.86 -18.12
CA VAL A 420 -8.78 8.41 -18.17
C VAL A 420 -10.00 7.99 -17.36
N PRO A 421 -10.79 6.99 -17.82
CA PRO A 421 -11.91 6.47 -17.05
C PRO A 421 -11.49 5.93 -15.69
N LEU A 422 -12.31 6.21 -14.66
CA LEU A 422 -12.19 5.59 -13.35
C LEU A 422 -13.22 4.49 -13.19
N GLU A 423 -12.81 3.38 -12.61
CA GLU A 423 -13.70 2.27 -12.28
C GLU A 423 -13.83 2.10 -10.77
N LEU A 424 -15.02 1.77 -10.29
CA LEU A 424 -15.30 1.33 -8.94
C LEU A 424 -15.68 -0.15 -8.95
N THR A 425 -15.33 -0.86 -7.89
CA THR A 425 -15.66 -2.28 -7.69
C THR A 425 -16.63 -2.46 -6.54
N GLU A 426 -17.44 -3.50 -6.56
CA GLU A 426 -18.36 -3.88 -5.47
C GLU A 426 -17.65 -4.69 -4.37
N VAL A 427 -16.39 -4.36 -4.08
CA VAL A 427 -15.60 -5.15 -3.15
C VAL A 427 -15.52 -4.43 -1.81
N PRO A 428 -16.04 -5.02 -0.73
CA PRO A 428 -15.98 -4.41 0.59
C PRO A 428 -14.55 -4.34 1.14
N ASP A 429 -13.70 -5.29 0.73
CA ASP A 429 -12.29 -5.39 1.15
C ASP A 429 -11.43 -5.95 0.02
N ALA A 430 -10.69 -5.07 -0.64
CA ALA A 430 -9.88 -5.44 -1.79
C ALA A 430 -8.69 -6.36 -1.43
N PRO A 431 -7.92 -6.13 -0.34
CA PRO A 431 -6.88 -7.06 0.08
C PRO A 431 -7.42 -8.47 0.35
N ALA A 432 -8.48 -8.60 1.13
CA ALA A 432 -9.06 -9.91 1.45
C ALA A 432 -9.59 -10.64 0.19
N LEU A 433 -10.22 -9.93 -0.77
CA LEU A 433 -10.61 -10.54 -2.04
C LEU A 433 -9.38 -10.94 -2.86
N GLY A 434 -8.34 -10.13 -2.87
CA GLY A 434 -7.05 -10.44 -3.50
C GLY A 434 -6.45 -11.74 -2.94
N CYS A 435 -6.48 -11.91 -1.62
CA CYS A 435 -6.11 -13.14 -0.95
C CYS A 435 -6.98 -14.34 -1.38
N ALA A 436 -8.30 -14.16 -1.49
CA ALA A 436 -9.19 -15.23 -1.93
C ALA A 436 -8.93 -15.66 -3.39
N ILE A 437 -8.61 -14.70 -4.27
CA ILE A 437 -8.20 -14.95 -5.66
C ILE A 437 -6.88 -15.73 -5.70
N LEU A 438 -5.88 -15.32 -4.90
CA LEU A 438 -4.60 -16.02 -4.80
C LEU A 438 -4.78 -17.45 -4.25
N ALA A 439 -5.65 -17.64 -3.26
CA ALA A 439 -5.99 -18.94 -2.71
C ALA A 439 -6.62 -19.87 -3.77
N ALA A 440 -7.52 -19.32 -4.59
CA ALA A 440 -8.16 -20.05 -5.68
C ALA A 440 -7.15 -20.39 -6.81
N TYR A 441 -6.29 -19.45 -7.18
CA TYR A 441 -5.20 -19.68 -8.14
C TYR A 441 -4.21 -20.76 -7.65
N GLY A 442 -3.71 -20.62 -6.41
CA GLY A 442 -2.74 -21.56 -5.83
C GLY A 442 -3.25 -22.99 -5.71
N THR A 443 -4.56 -23.18 -5.62
CA THR A 443 -5.20 -24.50 -5.61
C THR A 443 -5.71 -24.97 -6.98
N GLY A 444 -5.33 -24.27 -8.06
CA GLY A 444 -5.65 -24.65 -9.44
C GLY A 444 -7.12 -24.50 -9.82
N ARG A 445 -7.89 -23.67 -9.08
CA ARG A 445 -9.29 -23.35 -9.46
C ARG A 445 -9.32 -22.38 -10.64
N PHE A 446 -8.29 -21.58 -10.80
CA PHE A 446 -8.04 -20.73 -11.96
C PHE A 446 -6.62 -21.00 -12.49
N ALA A 447 -6.45 -20.94 -13.80
CA ALA A 447 -5.16 -21.19 -14.44
C ALA A 447 -4.20 -19.99 -14.26
N THR A 448 -4.73 -18.78 -14.09
CA THR A 448 -3.96 -17.56 -13.85
C THR A 448 -4.66 -16.66 -12.81
N ILE A 449 -3.89 -15.72 -12.22
CA ILE A 449 -4.45 -14.71 -11.32
C ILE A 449 -5.46 -13.83 -12.07
N GLU A 450 -5.19 -13.49 -13.34
CA GLU A 450 -6.08 -12.70 -14.20
C GLU A 450 -7.42 -13.38 -14.44
N GLU A 451 -7.42 -14.70 -14.60
CA GLU A 451 -8.66 -15.48 -14.73
C GLU A 451 -9.47 -15.40 -13.42
N GLY A 452 -8.80 -15.54 -12.26
CA GLY A 452 -9.41 -15.38 -10.96
C GLY A 452 -10.01 -13.97 -10.77
N CYS A 453 -9.28 -12.93 -11.15
CA CYS A 453 -9.79 -11.55 -11.13
C CYS A 453 -11.04 -11.38 -11.99
N LYS A 454 -11.06 -11.93 -13.21
CA LYS A 454 -12.25 -11.87 -14.12
C LYS A 454 -13.45 -12.57 -13.53
N ALA A 455 -13.25 -13.68 -12.80
CA ALA A 455 -14.33 -14.45 -12.21
C ALA A 455 -14.87 -13.83 -10.91
N MET A 456 -14.00 -13.28 -10.08
CA MET A 456 -14.33 -12.90 -8.71
C MET A 456 -14.49 -11.38 -8.48
N VAL A 457 -13.88 -10.52 -9.32
CA VAL A 457 -14.00 -9.06 -9.18
C VAL A 457 -15.20 -8.54 -9.95
N ARG A 458 -16.12 -7.89 -9.23
CA ARG A 458 -17.29 -7.25 -9.84
C ARG A 458 -17.05 -5.78 -10.03
N ARG A 459 -17.19 -5.33 -11.28
CA ARG A 459 -17.17 -3.91 -11.61
C ARG A 459 -18.56 -3.32 -11.39
N HIS A 460 -18.61 -2.14 -10.81
CA HIS A 460 -19.87 -1.50 -10.46
C HIS A 460 -20.14 -0.25 -11.27
N THR A 461 -19.23 0.71 -11.27
CA THR A 461 -19.44 2.02 -11.88
C THR A 461 -18.20 2.43 -12.67
N ILE A 462 -18.44 3.00 -13.86
CA ILE A 462 -17.41 3.66 -14.66
C ILE A 462 -17.71 5.15 -14.68
N ILE A 463 -16.71 5.97 -14.41
CA ILE A 463 -16.79 7.43 -14.43
C ILE A 463 -15.93 7.90 -15.59
N GLU A 464 -16.62 8.29 -16.67
CA GLU A 464 -15.95 8.79 -17.87
C GLU A 464 -15.50 10.23 -17.68
N PRO A 465 -14.31 10.60 -18.19
CA PRO A 465 -13.86 11.98 -18.20
C PRO A 465 -14.71 12.84 -19.15
N ASP A 466 -15.09 14.04 -18.70
CA ASP A 466 -15.71 15.04 -19.58
C ASP A 466 -14.63 15.72 -20.43
N ARG A 467 -14.72 15.54 -21.76
CA ARG A 467 -13.71 16.03 -22.71
C ARG A 467 -13.47 17.55 -22.63
N ARG A 468 -14.53 18.35 -22.41
CA ARG A 468 -14.39 19.82 -22.27
C ARG A 468 -13.62 20.17 -21.02
N ARG A 469 -13.95 19.54 -19.88
CA ARG A 469 -13.29 19.78 -18.62
C ARG A 469 -11.84 19.26 -18.64
N THR A 470 -11.59 18.11 -19.22
CA THR A 470 -10.21 17.59 -19.43
C THR A 470 -9.35 18.58 -20.18
N GLN A 471 -9.84 19.14 -21.30
CA GLN A 471 -9.10 20.14 -22.05
C GLN A 471 -8.86 21.43 -21.28
N LEU A 472 -9.80 21.85 -20.42
CA LEU A 472 -9.67 23.00 -19.54
C LEU A 472 -8.59 22.78 -18.49
N TYR A 473 -8.62 21.63 -17.81
CA TYR A 473 -7.55 21.24 -16.87
C TYR A 473 -6.18 21.21 -17.55
N GLU A 474 -6.09 20.58 -18.71
CA GLU A 474 -4.84 20.44 -19.45
C GLU A 474 -4.22 21.78 -19.87
N ARG A 475 -5.03 22.70 -20.38
CA ARG A 475 -4.55 23.97 -20.96
C ARG A 475 -4.36 25.06 -19.92
N GLU A 476 -5.20 25.13 -18.90
CA GLU A 476 -5.28 26.27 -18.00
C GLU A 476 -4.83 26.00 -16.58
N VAL A 477 -5.19 24.83 -15.99
CA VAL A 477 -4.98 24.58 -14.58
C VAL A 477 -3.69 23.79 -14.32
N TYR A 478 -3.48 22.70 -15.06
CA TYR A 478 -2.33 21.82 -14.88
C TYR A 478 -0.97 22.51 -15.07
N PRO A 479 -0.76 23.40 -16.09
CA PRO A 479 0.49 24.12 -16.20
C PRO A 479 0.78 25.04 -15.01
N ARG A 480 -0.25 25.66 -14.42
CA ARG A 480 -0.10 26.49 -13.22
C ARG A 480 0.26 25.65 -12.01
N TYR A 481 -0.41 24.51 -11.82
CA TYR A 481 -0.10 23.57 -10.74
C TYR A 481 1.34 23.06 -10.85
N GLY A 482 1.77 22.60 -12.03
CA GLY A 482 3.12 22.11 -12.27
C GLY A 482 4.23 23.14 -12.00
N ALA A 483 3.95 24.44 -12.21
CA ALA A 483 4.90 25.53 -11.95
C ALA A 483 5.07 25.85 -10.45
N LEU A 484 4.07 25.53 -9.60
CA LEU A 484 4.05 25.97 -8.19
C LEU A 484 5.23 25.44 -7.37
N TYR A 485 5.56 24.14 -7.51
CA TYR A 485 6.65 23.57 -6.72
C TYR A 485 7.97 24.30 -6.97
N GLY A 486 8.34 24.52 -8.24
CA GLY A 486 9.57 25.23 -8.60
C GLY A 486 9.61 26.68 -8.11
N ALA A 487 8.49 27.40 -8.29
CA ALA A 487 8.37 28.79 -7.85
C ALA A 487 8.46 28.92 -6.32
N LEU A 488 7.77 28.07 -5.58
CA LEU A 488 7.73 28.13 -4.12
C LEU A 488 8.99 27.55 -3.46
N LYS A 489 9.69 26.64 -4.13
CA LYS A 489 10.99 26.15 -3.66
C LYS A 489 12.00 27.27 -3.53
N SER A 490 12.09 28.17 -4.51
CA SER A 490 13.00 29.33 -4.47
C SER A 490 12.67 30.27 -3.30
N VAL A 491 11.39 30.46 -2.98
CA VAL A 491 10.96 31.30 -1.83
C VAL A 491 11.31 30.65 -0.49
N ARG A 492 11.12 29.33 -0.38
CA ARG A 492 11.44 28.57 0.84
C ARG A 492 12.94 28.54 1.12
N ASP A 493 13.75 28.39 0.09
CA ASP A 493 15.21 28.20 0.21
C ASP A 493 15.96 29.53 0.41
N VAL A 494 15.26 30.68 0.42
CA VAL A 494 15.81 31.97 0.87
C VAL A 494 15.96 31.91 2.40
N ARG A 495 17.20 31.92 2.87
CA ARG A 495 17.57 32.02 4.30
C ARG A 495 17.87 33.43 4.70
#